data_aebeb163a3d9c75ac2bcb0345cdd6366
#
_entry.id   aebeb163a3d9c75ac2bcb0345cdd6366
#
_cell.length_a   1.000
_cell.length_b   1.000
_cell.length_c   1.000
_cell.angle_alpha   90.00
_cell.angle_beta   90.00
_cell.angle_gamma   90.00
#
_symmetry.space_group_name_H-M   'P 1'
#
loop_
_entity.id
_entity.type
_entity.pdbx_description
1 polymer ?
#
loop_
_entity_poly.entity_id
_entity_poly.type
_entity_poly.pdbx_seq_one_letter_code
_entity_poly.pdbx_strand_id
1 'polypeptide(L)'
;MRLWNDKPYHSLDYELKTQFGEKVYRLALNGGMTCPNRDGTVGHGGCIFCSGGGSGEFASDPALSIQEQIESGKERLSHKRPVNKYIAYFQAFTNTYAPVDYLRTIFTEAITHPQVVLLSIATRPDCLGPDVLELLYELNQIKPVWVELGLQTIHEETAALIRRGYPLPVFDEAMEHLKAIGVETVVHAILGLPGETPDMILDTVRYINASGADGIKLQLLHILKDTDLAAYYKDAGFHVLTLDEYVDLVIRCLEFSRPDLVIHRLTGDGPKDLLIAPLWSQAKRQVLNTIHRELKNRDTYQGRLYTP
;
A
#
# COMPACT_ATOMS: atom_id res chain seq x y z
N MET A 1 1.59 -21.82 18.38
CA MET A 1 1.70 -20.65 17.47
C MET A 1 1.68 -21.12 16.01
N ARG A 2 0.84 -20.50 15.13
CA ARG A 2 0.86 -20.78 13.68
C ARG A 2 1.99 -19.96 13.03
N LEU A 3 2.74 -20.59 12.11
CA LEU A 3 3.86 -19.94 11.42
C LEU A 3 3.72 -20.07 9.89
N TRP A 4 4.08 -19.01 9.18
CA TRP A 4 4.33 -18.98 7.74
C TRP A 4 5.85 -18.90 7.54
N ASN A 5 6.48 -20.06 7.41
CA ASN A 5 7.92 -20.26 7.55
C ASN A 5 8.40 -19.83 8.96
N ASP A 6 9.14 -18.76 9.07
CA ASP A 6 9.72 -18.22 10.31
C ASP A 6 8.89 -17.09 10.98
N LYS A 7 7.77 -16.68 10.35
CA LYS A 7 6.97 -15.55 10.83
C LYS A 7 5.59 -15.97 11.34
N PRO A 8 5.09 -15.34 12.40
CA PRO A 8 3.75 -15.62 12.93
C PRO A 8 2.64 -14.87 12.14
N TYR A 9 2.88 -14.54 10.90
CA TYR A 9 1.91 -13.94 9.97
C TYR A 9 2.24 -14.28 8.52
N HIS A 10 1.22 -14.30 7.67
CA HIS A 10 1.31 -14.55 6.23
C HIS A 10 1.99 -13.36 5.53
N SER A 11 3.30 -13.37 5.50
CA SER A 11 4.07 -12.27 4.93
C SER A 11 4.15 -12.34 3.41
N LEU A 12 4.20 -11.19 2.76
CA LEU A 12 4.44 -11.09 1.32
C LEU A 12 5.70 -11.86 0.85
N ASP A 13 6.78 -11.86 1.64
CA ASP A 13 8.00 -12.61 1.28
C ASP A 13 7.75 -14.13 1.25
N TYR A 14 6.90 -14.63 2.16
CA TYR A 14 6.48 -16.03 2.15
C TYR A 14 5.61 -16.35 0.93
N GLU A 15 4.61 -15.50 0.65
CA GLU A 15 3.71 -15.66 -0.50
C GLU A 15 4.48 -15.67 -1.81
N LEU A 16 5.31 -14.67 -2.05
CA LEU A 16 6.11 -14.57 -3.28
C LEU A 16 7.08 -15.74 -3.46
N LYS A 17 7.70 -16.23 -2.40
CA LYS A 17 8.56 -17.42 -2.47
C LYS A 17 7.78 -18.69 -2.78
N THR A 18 6.58 -18.82 -2.24
CA THR A 18 5.69 -19.95 -2.52
C THR A 18 5.24 -19.93 -3.97
N GLN A 19 4.85 -18.76 -4.48
CA GLN A 19 4.35 -18.59 -5.84
C GLN A 19 5.45 -18.67 -6.91
N PHE A 20 6.60 -18.03 -6.67
CA PHE A 20 7.65 -17.87 -7.67
C PHE A 20 8.91 -18.70 -7.42
N GLY A 21 8.99 -19.44 -6.30
CA GLY A 21 10.13 -20.31 -5.96
C GLY A 21 11.37 -19.59 -5.45
N GLU A 22 11.44 -18.29 -5.54
CA GLU A 22 12.57 -17.46 -5.11
C GLU A 22 12.12 -16.10 -4.57
N LYS A 23 13.06 -15.33 -4.06
CA LYS A 23 12.80 -13.97 -3.60
C LYS A 23 12.50 -13.05 -4.78
N VAL A 24 11.43 -12.26 -4.66
CA VAL A 24 11.03 -11.24 -5.63
C VAL A 24 11.18 -9.85 -5.00
N TYR A 25 11.75 -8.90 -5.75
CA TYR A 25 11.87 -7.51 -5.30
C TYR A 25 10.92 -6.60 -6.07
N ARG A 26 10.48 -5.53 -5.40
CA ARG A 26 9.70 -4.47 -6.04
C ARG A 26 10.62 -3.44 -6.68
N LEU A 27 10.30 -3.05 -7.91
CA LEU A 27 10.85 -1.90 -8.62
C LEU A 27 9.78 -0.81 -8.62
N ALA A 28 10.02 0.29 -7.91
CA ALA A 28 9.06 1.38 -7.83
C ALA A 28 9.16 2.25 -9.08
N LEU A 29 8.14 2.17 -9.92
CA LEU A 29 8.01 2.86 -11.20
C LEU A 29 7.11 4.09 -11.07
N ASN A 30 7.32 5.05 -11.94
CA ASN A 30 6.52 6.26 -12.06
C ASN A 30 6.04 6.41 -13.49
N GLY A 31 4.73 6.34 -13.69
CA GLY A 31 4.10 6.50 -15.00
C GLY A 31 3.76 7.95 -15.35
N GLY A 32 4.18 8.94 -14.55
CA GLY A 32 3.90 10.36 -14.82
C GLY A 32 2.47 10.81 -14.57
N MET A 33 1.61 9.96 -13.96
CA MET A 33 0.24 10.32 -13.63
C MET A 33 0.17 11.37 -12.51
N THR A 34 -0.97 12.04 -12.42
CA THR A 34 -1.35 12.89 -11.30
C THR A 34 -2.45 12.22 -10.45
N CYS A 35 -3.22 13.01 -9.72
CA CYS A 35 -4.31 12.53 -8.88
C CYS A 35 -5.52 13.46 -9.03
N PRO A 36 -6.75 12.96 -9.24
CA PRO A 36 -7.95 13.79 -9.38
C PRO A 36 -8.25 14.59 -8.11
N ASN A 37 -7.71 14.18 -6.97
CA ASN A 37 -7.80 14.93 -5.72
C ASN A 37 -6.78 16.09 -5.62
N ARG A 38 -5.98 16.34 -6.68
CA ARG A 38 -4.98 17.41 -6.76
C ARG A 38 -5.22 18.40 -7.87
N ASP A 39 -5.69 17.93 -9.02
CA ASP A 39 -5.82 18.73 -10.25
C ASP A 39 -7.15 19.49 -10.36
N GLY A 40 -8.03 19.38 -9.37
CA GLY A 40 -9.32 20.03 -9.32
C GLY A 40 -10.50 19.20 -9.81
N THR A 41 -10.27 18.01 -10.33
CA THR A 41 -11.36 17.12 -10.79
C THR A 41 -12.24 16.65 -9.64
N VAL A 42 -11.64 16.22 -8.52
CA VAL A 42 -12.33 15.83 -7.28
C VAL A 42 -12.02 16.83 -6.17
N GLY A 43 -10.77 17.26 -6.05
CA GLY A 43 -10.30 18.17 -5.02
C GLY A 43 -8.98 18.84 -5.41
N HIS A 44 -8.55 19.80 -4.58
CA HIS A 44 -7.29 20.50 -4.76
C HIS A 44 -6.29 20.13 -3.66
N GLY A 45 -5.01 20.06 -4.00
CA GLY A 45 -3.91 19.82 -3.06
C GLY A 45 -3.73 18.35 -2.62
N GLY A 46 -4.73 17.48 -2.81
CA GLY A 46 -4.67 16.08 -2.45
C GLY A 46 -5.09 15.78 -1.01
N CYS A 47 -4.89 14.54 -0.58
CA CYS A 47 -5.07 14.16 0.83
C CYS A 47 -4.11 14.95 1.72
N ILE A 48 -4.55 15.32 2.93
CA ILE A 48 -3.77 16.21 3.81
C ILE A 48 -2.39 15.66 4.20
N PHE A 49 -2.22 14.34 4.19
CA PHE A 49 -0.97 13.65 4.51
C PHE A 49 -0.05 13.43 3.30
N CYS A 50 -0.54 13.68 2.08
CA CYS A 50 0.17 13.33 0.86
C CYS A 50 1.19 14.40 0.49
N SER A 51 2.47 14.04 0.42
CA SER A 51 3.57 14.91 0.02
C SER A 51 3.44 15.42 -1.43
N GLY A 52 4.27 16.37 -1.80
CA GLY A 52 4.38 16.85 -3.18
C GLY A 52 4.68 15.74 -4.20
N GLY A 53 5.38 14.70 -3.80
CA GLY A 53 5.70 13.51 -4.62
C GLY A 53 4.59 12.48 -4.74
N GLY A 54 3.39 12.72 -4.16
CA GLY A 54 2.25 11.78 -4.27
C GLY A 54 2.54 10.40 -3.69
N SER A 55 3.27 10.32 -2.58
CA SER A 55 3.78 9.08 -1.96
C SER A 55 4.74 8.29 -2.86
N GLY A 56 5.32 8.95 -3.85
CA GLY A 56 6.25 8.39 -4.84
C GLY A 56 7.71 8.80 -4.63
N GLU A 57 8.12 9.25 -3.43
CA GLU A 57 9.47 9.73 -3.14
C GLU A 57 10.57 8.71 -3.45
N PHE A 58 10.23 7.44 -3.50
CA PHE A 58 11.13 6.34 -3.83
C PHE A 58 10.93 5.78 -5.24
N ALA A 59 9.99 6.34 -6.01
CA ALA A 59 9.76 5.93 -7.39
C ALA A 59 10.88 6.44 -8.31
N SER A 60 10.99 5.82 -9.47
CA SER A 60 11.95 6.22 -10.50
C SER A 60 11.56 7.57 -11.12
N ASP A 61 12.49 8.19 -11.82
CA ASP A 61 12.27 9.44 -12.54
C ASP A 61 11.24 9.22 -13.67
N PRO A 62 10.12 9.96 -13.70
CA PRO A 62 9.11 9.84 -14.76
C PRO A 62 9.58 10.27 -16.15
N ALA A 63 10.70 10.96 -16.26
CA ALA A 63 11.30 11.32 -17.56
C ALA A 63 11.93 10.12 -18.28
N LEU A 64 12.20 9.02 -17.57
CA LEU A 64 12.74 7.78 -18.13
C LEU A 64 11.61 6.90 -18.67
N SER A 65 11.86 6.16 -19.76
CA SER A 65 10.96 5.08 -20.21
C SER A 65 10.78 4.03 -19.12
N ILE A 66 9.72 3.24 -19.19
CA ILE A 66 9.47 2.17 -18.21
C ILE A 66 10.61 1.15 -18.19
N GLN A 67 11.16 0.82 -19.36
CA GLN A 67 12.31 -0.07 -19.47
C GLN A 67 13.54 0.50 -18.76
N GLU A 68 13.87 1.77 -18.98
CA GLU A 68 15.00 2.43 -18.31
C GLU A 68 14.80 2.48 -16.79
N GLN A 69 13.58 2.75 -16.33
CA GLN A 69 13.24 2.72 -14.91
C GLN A 69 13.43 1.32 -14.31
N ILE A 70 13.04 0.25 -15.02
CA ILE A 70 13.24 -1.13 -14.60
C ILE A 70 14.74 -1.43 -14.50
N GLU A 71 15.54 -1.13 -15.52
CA GLU A 71 16.97 -1.42 -15.52
C GLU A 71 17.71 -0.63 -14.43
N SER A 72 17.43 0.67 -14.28
CA SER A 72 17.97 1.49 -13.19
C SER A 72 17.58 0.95 -11.80
N GLY A 73 16.35 0.50 -11.65
CA GLY A 73 15.87 -0.13 -10.42
C GLY A 73 16.60 -1.43 -10.09
N LYS A 74 16.86 -2.27 -11.08
CA LYS A 74 17.64 -3.51 -10.97
C LYS A 74 19.08 -3.21 -10.56
N GLU A 75 19.70 -2.22 -11.19
CA GLU A 75 21.08 -1.81 -10.87
C GLU A 75 21.20 -1.36 -9.40
N ARG A 76 20.26 -0.54 -8.90
CA ARG A 76 20.20 -0.13 -7.47
C ARG A 76 20.07 -1.32 -6.51
N LEU A 77 19.53 -2.44 -6.96
CA LEU A 77 19.35 -3.65 -6.15
C LEU A 77 20.47 -4.67 -6.34
N SER A 78 21.34 -4.51 -7.33
CA SER A 78 22.41 -5.47 -7.67
C SER A 78 23.39 -5.75 -6.52
N HIS A 79 23.61 -4.77 -5.62
CA HIS A 79 24.44 -4.93 -4.42
C HIS A 79 23.79 -5.79 -3.32
N LYS A 80 22.47 -6.08 -3.45
CA LYS A 80 21.78 -7.07 -2.63
C LYS A 80 22.02 -8.45 -3.25
N ARG A 81 21.48 -9.50 -2.64
CA ARG A 81 21.62 -10.87 -3.19
C ARG A 81 21.16 -10.92 -4.65
N PRO A 82 21.76 -11.78 -5.49
CA PRO A 82 21.28 -11.99 -6.86
C PRO A 82 19.79 -12.29 -6.86
N VAL A 83 19.05 -11.55 -7.66
CA VAL A 83 17.60 -11.69 -7.83
C VAL A 83 17.29 -11.56 -9.31
N ASN A 84 16.45 -12.47 -9.82
CA ASN A 84 16.10 -12.51 -11.23
C ASN A 84 14.61 -12.20 -11.48
N LYS A 85 13.82 -12.01 -10.41
CA LYS A 85 12.38 -11.79 -10.50
C LYS A 85 11.98 -10.52 -9.77
N TYR A 86 11.17 -9.71 -10.46
CA TYR A 86 10.76 -8.41 -9.96
C TYR A 86 9.25 -8.20 -10.09
N ILE A 87 8.70 -7.39 -9.20
CA ILE A 87 7.39 -6.78 -9.32
C ILE A 87 7.59 -5.40 -9.92
N ALA A 88 6.97 -5.12 -11.05
CA ALA A 88 6.84 -3.77 -11.58
C ALA A 88 5.74 -3.06 -10.78
N TYR A 89 6.11 -2.09 -9.95
CA TYR A 89 5.19 -1.45 -9.02
C TYR A 89 5.02 0.04 -9.34
N PHE A 90 3.88 0.40 -9.90
CA PHE A 90 3.49 1.79 -10.15
C PHE A 90 2.95 2.37 -8.83
N GLN A 91 3.69 3.32 -8.26
CA GLN A 91 3.47 3.80 -6.90
C GLN A 91 3.05 5.25 -6.80
N ALA A 92 3.64 6.16 -7.60
CA ALA A 92 3.42 7.59 -7.48
C ALA A 92 1.99 8.00 -7.88
N PHE A 93 1.31 8.77 -7.05
CA PHE A 93 -0.03 9.32 -7.30
C PHE A 93 -1.11 8.26 -7.56
N THR A 94 -1.95 8.46 -8.60
CA THR A 94 -3.07 7.58 -8.97
C THR A 94 -2.80 6.95 -10.32
N ASN A 95 -2.31 5.72 -10.33
CA ASN A 95 -1.70 5.12 -11.53
C ASN A 95 -2.67 4.60 -12.58
N THR A 96 -3.98 4.73 -12.38
CA THR A 96 -4.99 4.49 -13.40
C THR A 96 -5.67 5.79 -13.88
N TYR A 97 -5.18 6.95 -13.42
CA TYR A 97 -5.73 8.26 -13.76
C TYR A 97 -4.99 8.87 -14.96
N ALA A 98 -5.21 8.27 -16.12
CA ALA A 98 -4.71 8.73 -17.43
C ALA A 98 -5.55 8.10 -18.56
N PRO A 99 -5.44 8.56 -19.81
CA PRO A 99 -6.10 7.90 -20.96
C PRO A 99 -5.68 6.42 -21.05
N VAL A 100 -6.65 5.53 -21.32
CA VAL A 100 -6.43 4.08 -21.32
C VAL A 100 -5.34 3.62 -22.30
N ASP A 101 -5.22 4.27 -23.46
CA ASP A 101 -4.17 3.95 -24.45
C ASP A 101 -2.76 4.23 -23.91
N TYR A 102 -2.62 5.30 -23.12
CA TYR A 102 -1.36 5.58 -22.43
C TYR A 102 -1.07 4.52 -21.37
N LEU A 103 -2.06 4.19 -20.52
CA LEU A 103 -1.94 3.14 -19.52
C LEU A 103 -1.58 1.80 -20.16
N ARG A 104 -2.24 1.45 -21.26
CA ARG A 104 -1.95 0.24 -22.04
C ARG A 104 -0.49 0.20 -22.47
N THR A 105 0.03 1.29 -22.99
CA THR A 105 1.42 1.37 -23.44
C THR A 105 2.39 1.09 -22.30
N ILE A 106 2.30 1.84 -21.20
CA ILE A 106 3.27 1.74 -20.10
C ILE A 106 3.15 0.44 -19.31
N PHE A 107 1.92 -0.07 -19.11
CA PHE A 107 1.71 -1.31 -18.36
C PHE A 107 2.12 -2.53 -19.19
N THR A 108 1.87 -2.51 -20.51
CA THR A 108 2.34 -3.58 -21.40
C THR A 108 3.85 -3.62 -21.47
N GLU A 109 4.52 -2.47 -21.57
CA GLU A 109 5.98 -2.39 -21.53
C GLU A 109 6.53 -2.99 -20.23
N ALA A 110 5.92 -2.68 -19.08
CA ALA A 110 6.35 -3.21 -17.79
C ALA A 110 6.12 -4.71 -17.65
N ILE A 111 4.90 -5.19 -17.96
CA ILE A 111 4.50 -6.59 -17.71
C ILE A 111 5.18 -7.57 -18.65
N THR A 112 5.49 -7.15 -19.87
CA THR A 112 6.18 -8.01 -20.87
C THR A 112 7.67 -8.13 -20.64
N HIS A 113 8.26 -7.29 -19.77
CA HIS A 113 9.68 -7.40 -19.44
C HIS A 113 10.02 -8.81 -18.89
N PRO A 114 11.10 -9.48 -19.39
CA PRO A 114 11.38 -10.90 -19.09
C PRO A 114 11.53 -11.21 -17.59
N GLN A 115 12.11 -10.30 -16.81
CA GLN A 115 12.34 -10.50 -15.38
C GLN A 115 11.20 -9.94 -14.49
N VAL A 116 10.20 -9.29 -15.05
CA VAL A 116 9.00 -8.90 -14.31
C VAL A 116 8.06 -10.10 -14.28
N VAL A 117 7.71 -10.54 -13.08
CA VAL A 117 6.81 -11.69 -12.86
C VAL A 117 5.42 -11.27 -12.42
N LEU A 118 5.25 -10.00 -12.05
CA LEU A 118 3.99 -9.46 -11.56
C LEU A 118 3.96 -7.94 -11.77
N LEU A 119 2.78 -7.41 -12.15
CA LEU A 119 2.49 -5.98 -12.22
C LEU A 119 1.66 -5.57 -11.01
N SER A 120 2.08 -4.54 -10.28
CA SER A 120 1.33 -3.98 -9.14
C SER A 120 1.04 -2.51 -9.39
N ILE A 121 -0.22 -2.10 -9.26
CA ILE A 121 -0.69 -0.76 -9.62
C ILE A 121 -1.40 -0.13 -8.42
N ALA A 122 -0.79 0.89 -7.81
CA ALA A 122 -1.42 1.64 -6.73
C ALA A 122 -2.35 2.72 -7.31
N THR A 123 -3.60 2.71 -6.87
CA THR A 123 -4.60 3.63 -7.39
C THR A 123 -5.71 3.94 -6.38
N ARG A 124 -6.63 4.77 -6.79
CA ARG A 124 -7.87 5.13 -6.09
C ARG A 124 -9.03 4.30 -6.61
N PRO A 125 -9.98 3.89 -5.76
CA PRO A 125 -11.18 3.16 -6.19
C PRO A 125 -12.00 3.89 -7.25
N ASP A 126 -12.12 5.20 -7.16
CA ASP A 126 -12.88 6.06 -8.08
C ASP A 126 -12.19 6.31 -9.44
N CYS A 127 -11.04 5.65 -9.68
CA CYS A 127 -10.29 5.73 -10.95
C CYS A 127 -10.20 4.38 -11.67
N LEU A 128 -11.24 3.56 -11.54
CA LEU A 128 -11.38 2.24 -12.17
C LEU A 128 -12.59 2.22 -13.13
N GLY A 129 -12.54 3.04 -14.19
CA GLY A 129 -13.57 3.02 -15.22
C GLY A 129 -13.61 1.69 -16.00
N PRO A 130 -14.69 1.44 -16.78
CA PRO A 130 -14.87 0.18 -17.52
C PRO A 130 -13.70 -0.14 -18.47
N ASP A 131 -13.15 0.87 -19.13
CA ASP A 131 -12.00 0.76 -20.02
C ASP A 131 -10.70 0.38 -19.30
N VAL A 132 -10.51 0.90 -18.07
CA VAL A 132 -9.40 0.53 -17.21
C VAL A 132 -9.56 -0.91 -16.71
N LEU A 133 -10.77 -1.31 -16.31
CA LEU A 133 -11.06 -2.69 -15.88
C LEU A 133 -10.82 -3.69 -17.01
N GLU A 134 -11.21 -3.37 -18.24
CA GLU A 134 -10.92 -4.19 -19.42
C GLU A 134 -9.41 -4.33 -19.65
N LEU A 135 -8.65 -3.24 -19.57
CA LEU A 135 -7.19 -3.27 -19.68
C LEU A 135 -6.57 -4.14 -18.58
N LEU A 136 -7.01 -4.02 -17.33
CA LEU A 136 -6.50 -4.82 -16.21
C LEU A 136 -6.79 -6.31 -16.41
N TYR A 137 -7.99 -6.66 -16.92
CA TYR A 137 -8.32 -8.03 -17.27
C TYR A 137 -7.38 -8.59 -18.35
N GLU A 138 -7.15 -7.86 -19.44
CA GLU A 138 -6.23 -8.26 -20.52
C GLU A 138 -4.79 -8.46 -20.00
N LEU A 139 -4.28 -7.53 -19.20
CA LEU A 139 -2.94 -7.62 -18.63
C LEU A 139 -2.81 -8.83 -17.70
N ASN A 140 -3.85 -9.12 -16.92
CA ASN A 140 -3.88 -10.27 -16.01
C ASN A 140 -3.85 -11.63 -16.74
N GLN A 141 -4.17 -11.67 -18.05
CA GLN A 141 -3.98 -12.86 -18.87
C GLN A 141 -2.51 -13.07 -19.30
N ILE A 142 -1.67 -12.01 -19.21
CA ILE A 142 -0.25 -12.09 -19.57
C ILE A 142 0.57 -12.56 -18.36
N LYS A 143 0.44 -11.87 -17.24
CA LYS A 143 1.05 -12.19 -15.93
C LYS A 143 0.15 -11.66 -14.81
N PRO A 144 0.29 -12.17 -13.57
CA PRO A 144 -0.50 -11.67 -12.44
C PRO A 144 -0.46 -10.16 -12.30
N VAL A 145 -1.63 -9.57 -12.08
CA VAL A 145 -1.81 -8.14 -11.80
C VAL A 145 -2.38 -7.97 -10.41
N TRP A 146 -1.77 -7.09 -9.62
CA TRP A 146 -2.31 -6.61 -8.35
C TRP A 146 -2.76 -5.16 -8.47
N VAL A 147 -3.94 -4.87 -7.98
CA VAL A 147 -4.41 -3.49 -7.79
C VAL A 147 -4.35 -3.15 -6.30
N GLU A 148 -3.61 -2.11 -5.98
CA GLU A 148 -3.45 -1.64 -4.61
C GLU A 148 -4.35 -0.44 -4.37
N LEU A 149 -5.42 -0.62 -3.57
CA LEU A 149 -6.46 0.39 -3.32
C LEU A 149 -6.20 1.18 -2.04
N GLY A 150 -6.26 2.49 -2.15
CA GLY A 150 -6.09 3.41 -1.03
C GLY A 150 -7.38 3.63 -0.25
N LEU A 151 -7.83 2.69 0.58
CA LEU A 151 -9.00 2.86 1.48
C LEU A 151 -8.69 3.84 2.62
N GLN A 152 -7.57 3.64 3.27
CA GLN A 152 -7.04 4.35 4.43
C GLN A 152 -7.82 4.11 5.73
N THR A 153 -9.13 4.35 5.72
CA THR A 153 -10.09 4.14 6.82
C THR A 153 -11.51 3.94 6.27
N ILE A 154 -12.37 3.29 7.04
CA ILE A 154 -13.81 3.18 6.75
C ILE A 154 -14.63 4.32 7.38
N HIS A 155 -14.06 5.06 8.31
CA HIS A 155 -14.76 6.10 9.06
C HIS A 155 -14.87 7.37 8.22
N GLU A 156 -16.11 7.71 7.80
CA GLU A 156 -16.36 8.82 6.87
C GLU A 156 -15.95 10.20 7.44
N GLU A 157 -16.05 10.41 8.76
CA GLU A 157 -15.58 11.65 9.39
C GLU A 157 -14.05 11.79 9.24
N THR A 158 -13.31 10.71 9.50
CA THR A 158 -11.86 10.68 9.30
C THR A 158 -11.53 10.79 7.80
N ALA A 159 -12.27 10.09 6.93
CA ALA A 159 -12.08 10.14 5.49
C ALA A 159 -12.27 11.58 4.93
N ALA A 160 -13.26 12.30 5.45
CA ALA A 160 -13.49 13.71 5.13
C ALA A 160 -12.34 14.60 5.65
N LEU A 161 -11.90 14.40 6.90
CA LEU A 161 -10.79 15.14 7.49
C LEU A 161 -9.51 14.97 6.67
N ILE A 162 -9.16 13.74 6.29
CA ILE A 162 -7.95 13.47 5.49
C ILE A 162 -8.14 13.79 4.01
N ARG A 163 -9.31 14.26 3.59
CA ARG A 163 -9.65 14.56 2.18
C ARG A 163 -9.44 13.36 1.26
N ARG A 164 -9.96 12.18 1.66
CA ARG A 164 -9.89 10.98 0.81
C ARG A 164 -10.56 11.22 -0.56
N GLY A 165 -11.67 11.99 -0.59
CA GLY A 165 -12.31 12.49 -1.80
C GLY A 165 -13.24 11.51 -2.51
N TYR A 166 -13.59 10.38 -1.90
CA TYR A 166 -14.63 9.45 -2.34
C TYR A 166 -15.29 8.77 -1.13
N PRO A 167 -16.60 8.44 -1.17
CA PRO A 167 -17.30 7.75 -0.10
C PRO A 167 -17.04 6.24 -0.14
N LEU A 168 -17.29 5.55 1.00
CA LEU A 168 -16.99 4.13 1.18
C LEU A 168 -17.61 3.21 0.11
N PRO A 169 -18.88 3.40 -0.35
CA PRO A 169 -19.48 2.55 -1.38
C PRO A 169 -18.69 2.48 -2.70
N VAL A 170 -17.92 3.53 -3.05
CA VAL A 170 -17.05 3.52 -4.24
C VAL A 170 -15.90 2.51 -4.08
N PHE A 171 -15.42 2.30 -2.86
CA PHE A 171 -14.45 1.24 -2.58
C PHE A 171 -15.09 -0.14 -2.74
N ASP A 172 -16.31 -0.33 -2.24
CA ASP A 172 -17.01 -1.62 -2.34
C ASP A 172 -17.25 -2.00 -3.80
N GLU A 173 -17.74 -1.06 -4.62
CA GLU A 173 -17.95 -1.25 -6.06
C GLU A 173 -16.64 -1.60 -6.78
N ALA A 174 -15.55 -0.92 -6.45
CA ALA A 174 -14.23 -1.22 -7.01
C ALA A 174 -13.76 -2.64 -6.65
N MET A 175 -13.96 -3.08 -5.40
CA MET A 175 -13.63 -4.44 -4.95
C MET A 175 -14.44 -5.50 -5.71
N GLU A 176 -15.75 -5.27 -5.91
CA GLU A 176 -16.63 -6.16 -6.67
C GLU A 176 -16.17 -6.28 -8.13
N HIS A 177 -15.87 -5.16 -8.78
CA HIS A 177 -15.40 -5.14 -10.16
C HIS A 177 -14.06 -5.84 -10.34
N LEU A 178 -13.08 -5.59 -9.48
CA LEU A 178 -11.76 -6.24 -9.56
C LEU A 178 -11.88 -7.75 -9.32
N LYS A 179 -12.71 -8.16 -8.37
CA LYS A 179 -12.99 -9.58 -8.13
C LYS A 179 -13.66 -10.26 -9.34
N ALA A 180 -14.60 -9.57 -9.99
CA ALA A 180 -15.31 -10.10 -11.16
C ALA A 180 -14.37 -10.39 -12.35
N ILE A 181 -13.29 -9.61 -12.49
CA ILE A 181 -12.26 -9.81 -13.53
C ILE A 181 -11.07 -10.66 -13.05
N GLY A 182 -11.09 -11.18 -11.82
CA GLY A 182 -10.06 -12.06 -11.26
C GLY A 182 -8.72 -11.39 -10.98
N VAL A 183 -8.71 -10.08 -10.72
CA VAL A 183 -7.53 -9.31 -10.35
C VAL A 183 -7.39 -9.27 -8.83
N GLU A 184 -6.22 -9.66 -8.32
CA GLU A 184 -5.94 -9.63 -6.89
C GLU A 184 -5.85 -8.20 -6.35
N THR A 185 -6.39 -8.00 -5.14
CA THR A 185 -6.51 -6.68 -4.51
C THR A 185 -5.70 -6.58 -3.23
N VAL A 186 -5.00 -5.46 -3.07
CA VAL A 186 -4.25 -5.13 -1.85
C VAL A 186 -4.77 -3.82 -1.30
N VAL A 187 -5.26 -3.83 -0.07
CA VAL A 187 -5.89 -2.64 0.53
C VAL A 187 -4.90 -1.92 1.45
N HIS A 188 -4.82 -0.62 1.31
CA HIS A 188 -4.02 0.24 2.17
C HIS A 188 -4.87 0.78 3.31
N ALA A 189 -4.45 0.56 4.56
CA ALA A 189 -4.98 1.17 5.77
C ALA A 189 -3.90 1.99 6.47
N ILE A 190 -4.26 3.16 6.98
CA ILE A 190 -3.34 4.02 7.73
C ILE A 190 -3.67 3.93 9.21
N LEU A 191 -2.66 3.63 10.02
CA LEU A 191 -2.73 3.56 11.48
C LEU A 191 -2.29 4.88 12.09
N GLY A 192 -3.09 5.40 13.02
CA GLY A 192 -2.80 6.66 13.73
C GLY A 192 -3.35 7.90 13.04
N LEU A 193 -4.40 7.78 12.24
CA LEU A 193 -5.13 8.93 11.69
C LEU A 193 -5.71 9.80 12.83
N PRO A 194 -5.76 11.13 12.66
CA PRO A 194 -6.29 12.03 13.68
C PRO A 194 -7.73 11.68 14.07
N GLY A 195 -7.99 11.54 15.37
CA GLY A 195 -9.30 11.23 15.91
C GLY A 195 -9.67 9.74 15.94
N GLU A 196 -8.89 8.85 15.32
CA GLU A 196 -9.16 7.42 15.37
C GLU A 196 -8.66 6.76 16.65
N THR A 197 -9.53 5.96 17.26
CA THR A 197 -9.20 5.07 18.36
C THR A 197 -8.63 3.74 17.84
N PRO A 198 -7.94 2.96 18.68
CA PRO A 198 -7.51 1.61 18.30
C PRO A 198 -8.67 0.71 17.81
N ASP A 199 -9.85 0.81 18.39
CA ASP A 199 -11.00 0.00 17.99
C ASP A 199 -11.54 0.41 16.61
N MET A 200 -11.57 1.70 16.27
CA MET A 200 -11.90 2.18 14.93
C MET A 200 -10.94 1.61 13.87
N ILE A 201 -9.65 1.53 14.19
CA ILE A 201 -8.65 0.94 13.28
C ILE A 201 -8.91 -0.56 13.10
N LEU A 202 -9.28 -1.28 14.19
CA LEU A 202 -9.66 -2.69 14.10
C LEU A 202 -10.93 -2.90 13.29
N ASP A 203 -11.91 -1.99 13.36
CA ASP A 203 -13.10 -2.04 12.52
C ASP A 203 -12.75 -1.90 11.04
N THR A 204 -11.78 -1.04 10.70
CA THR A 204 -11.24 -0.96 9.33
C THR A 204 -10.59 -2.29 8.91
N VAL A 205 -9.85 -2.97 9.77
CA VAL A 205 -9.25 -4.28 9.46
C VAL A 205 -10.33 -5.36 9.28
N ARG A 206 -11.37 -5.37 10.13
CA ARG A 206 -12.52 -6.29 9.98
C ARG A 206 -13.24 -6.07 8.66
N TYR A 207 -13.43 -4.82 8.28
CA TYR A 207 -14.04 -4.46 7.00
C TYR A 207 -13.21 -4.95 5.80
N ILE A 208 -11.91 -4.77 5.84
CA ILE A 208 -10.99 -5.28 4.81
C ILE A 208 -11.05 -6.81 4.73
N ASN A 209 -11.15 -7.52 5.86
CA ASN A 209 -11.38 -8.96 5.86
C ASN A 209 -12.67 -9.32 5.12
N ALA A 210 -13.77 -8.62 5.39
CA ALA A 210 -15.10 -8.89 4.82
C ALA A 210 -15.16 -8.53 3.32
N SER A 211 -14.41 -7.52 2.86
CA SER A 211 -14.39 -7.11 1.45
C SER A 211 -13.80 -8.14 0.50
N GLY A 212 -13.13 -9.18 1.03
CA GLY A 212 -12.51 -10.24 0.23
C GLY A 212 -11.15 -9.85 -0.34
N ALA A 213 -10.50 -8.82 0.20
CA ALA A 213 -9.15 -8.42 -0.21
C ALA A 213 -8.14 -9.58 -0.08
N ASP A 214 -7.19 -9.67 -1.00
CA ASP A 214 -6.13 -10.69 -1.01
C ASP A 214 -4.95 -10.29 -0.14
N GLY A 215 -4.72 -8.99 0.02
CA GLY A 215 -3.64 -8.47 0.82
C GLY A 215 -3.95 -7.15 1.52
N ILE A 216 -3.15 -6.84 2.54
CA ILE A 216 -3.23 -5.59 3.29
C ILE A 216 -1.86 -4.94 3.49
N LYS A 217 -1.84 -3.62 3.45
CA LYS A 217 -0.72 -2.80 3.93
C LYS A 217 -1.16 -2.01 5.15
N LEU A 218 -0.61 -2.36 6.31
CA LEU A 218 -0.73 -1.56 7.52
C LEU A 218 0.33 -0.47 7.48
N GLN A 219 -0.08 0.76 7.27
CA GLN A 219 0.83 1.89 7.13
C GLN A 219 0.77 2.79 8.36
N LEU A 220 1.93 3.17 8.87
CA LEU A 220 2.02 4.21 9.89
C LEU A 220 1.74 5.58 9.26
N LEU A 221 0.92 6.41 9.89
CA LEU A 221 0.78 7.81 9.52
C LEU A 221 2.12 8.53 9.72
N HIS A 222 2.59 9.18 8.66
CA HIS A 222 3.75 10.06 8.71
C HIS A 222 3.32 11.52 8.55
N ILE A 223 3.77 12.37 9.44
CA ILE A 223 3.62 13.82 9.32
C ILE A 223 4.85 14.33 8.59
N LEU A 224 4.64 14.80 7.37
CA LEU A 224 5.71 15.27 6.49
C LEU A 224 5.67 16.79 6.34
N LYS A 225 6.83 17.41 6.19
CA LYS A 225 6.94 18.83 5.88
C LYS A 225 6.15 19.17 4.61
N ASP A 226 5.69 20.40 4.51
CA ASP A 226 4.99 20.94 3.35
C ASP A 226 3.68 20.21 3.01
N THR A 227 3.05 19.57 4.03
CA THR A 227 1.72 18.95 3.94
C THR A 227 0.72 19.68 4.83
N ASP A 228 -0.57 19.65 4.46
CA ASP A 228 -1.64 20.23 5.28
C ASP A 228 -1.76 19.50 6.63
N LEU A 229 -1.39 18.20 6.69
CA LEU A 229 -1.31 17.46 7.94
C LEU A 229 -0.25 18.04 8.90
N ALA A 230 0.87 18.55 8.38
CA ALA A 230 1.88 19.22 9.22
C ALA A 230 1.34 20.51 9.83
N ALA A 231 0.58 21.30 9.05
CA ALA A 231 -0.11 22.49 9.54
C ALA A 231 -1.16 22.10 10.60
N TYR A 232 -2.01 21.14 10.29
CA TYR A 232 -3.03 20.63 11.22
C TYR A 232 -2.40 20.11 12.54
N TYR A 233 -1.30 19.39 12.46
CA TYR A 233 -0.58 18.89 13.65
C TYR A 233 -0.03 20.03 14.52
N LYS A 234 0.49 21.08 13.89
CA LYS A 234 1.01 22.25 14.59
C LYS A 234 -0.10 23.05 15.30
N ASP A 235 -1.25 23.20 14.64
CA ASP A 235 -2.31 24.10 15.11
C ASP A 235 -3.28 23.41 16.07
N ALA A 236 -3.75 22.20 15.75
CA ALA A 236 -4.74 21.47 16.54
C ALA A 236 -4.10 20.52 17.56
N GLY A 237 -2.91 20.00 17.28
CA GLY A 237 -2.20 19.01 18.09
C GLY A 237 -3.03 17.71 18.24
N PHE A 238 -2.67 16.66 17.56
CA PHE A 238 -3.27 15.33 17.79
C PHE A 238 -2.22 14.33 18.25
N HIS A 239 -2.67 13.27 18.89
CA HIS A 239 -1.77 12.23 19.40
C HIS A 239 -1.09 11.51 18.24
N VAL A 240 0.24 11.48 18.27
CA VAL A 240 1.06 10.68 17.35
C VAL A 240 1.51 9.43 18.09
N LEU A 241 1.23 8.27 17.54
CA LEU A 241 1.53 6.98 18.17
C LEU A 241 3.00 6.88 18.57
N THR A 242 3.24 6.49 19.80
CA THR A 242 4.55 6.03 20.27
C THR A 242 4.88 4.69 19.62
N LEU A 243 6.14 4.26 19.67
CA LEU A 243 6.55 2.96 19.14
C LEU A 243 5.76 1.80 19.78
N ASP A 244 5.57 1.86 21.11
CA ASP A 244 4.90 0.79 21.85
C ASP A 244 3.40 0.72 21.51
N GLU A 245 2.71 1.84 21.40
CA GLU A 245 1.32 1.92 20.95
C GLU A 245 1.16 1.39 19.52
N TYR A 246 2.09 1.76 18.62
CA TYR A 246 2.06 1.26 17.24
C TYR A 246 2.29 -0.24 17.17
N VAL A 247 3.25 -0.76 17.92
CA VAL A 247 3.54 -2.20 17.98
C VAL A 247 2.34 -2.97 18.51
N ASP A 248 1.70 -2.49 19.58
CA ASP A 248 0.49 -3.11 20.13
C ASP A 248 -0.64 -3.13 19.11
N LEU A 249 -0.88 -2.00 18.47
CA LEU A 249 -1.93 -1.85 17.46
C LEU A 249 -1.69 -2.77 16.25
N VAL A 250 -0.47 -2.85 15.73
CA VAL A 250 -0.12 -3.76 14.61
C VAL A 250 -0.35 -5.21 15.01
N ILE A 251 0.00 -5.61 16.23
CA ILE A 251 -0.23 -6.98 16.73
C ILE A 251 -1.74 -7.27 16.79
N ARG A 252 -2.54 -6.36 17.33
CA ARG A 252 -4.00 -6.49 17.35
C ARG A 252 -4.56 -6.58 15.93
N CYS A 253 -4.11 -5.74 15.00
CA CYS A 253 -4.52 -5.84 13.59
C CYS A 253 -4.20 -7.23 13.00
N LEU A 254 -3.04 -7.80 13.27
CA LEU A 254 -2.68 -9.15 12.82
C LEU A 254 -3.58 -10.22 13.45
N GLU A 255 -3.85 -10.14 14.76
CA GLU A 255 -4.71 -11.09 15.47
C GLU A 255 -6.13 -11.15 14.88
N PHE A 256 -6.67 -10.00 14.44
CA PHE A 256 -8.00 -9.90 13.83
C PHE A 256 -7.99 -10.11 12.31
N SER A 257 -6.85 -10.13 11.65
CA SER A 257 -6.75 -10.37 10.20
C SER A 257 -7.05 -11.83 9.86
N ARG A 258 -7.74 -12.06 8.73
CA ARG A 258 -7.92 -13.43 8.21
C ARG A 258 -6.57 -14.14 8.08
N PRO A 259 -6.50 -15.46 8.36
CA PRO A 259 -5.25 -16.21 8.26
C PRO A 259 -4.65 -16.29 6.85
N ASP A 260 -5.46 -16.16 5.82
CA ASP A 260 -5.09 -16.19 4.39
C ASP A 260 -4.76 -14.81 3.81
N LEU A 261 -5.12 -13.71 4.50
CA LEU A 261 -4.82 -12.35 4.07
C LEU A 261 -3.30 -12.10 4.05
N VAL A 262 -2.74 -11.76 2.89
CA VAL A 262 -1.30 -11.52 2.76
C VAL A 262 -0.92 -10.17 3.35
N ILE A 263 0.02 -10.17 4.28
CA ILE A 263 0.53 -8.96 4.91
C ILE A 263 1.66 -8.38 4.06
N HIS A 264 1.34 -7.37 3.26
CA HIS A 264 2.29 -6.73 2.36
C HIS A 264 3.25 -5.78 3.07
N ARG A 265 2.79 -5.17 4.18
CA ARG A 265 3.57 -4.19 4.93
C ARG A 265 3.04 -4.07 6.36
N LEU A 266 3.96 -3.98 7.33
CA LEU A 266 3.67 -3.73 8.74
C LEU A 266 4.10 -2.32 9.21
N THR A 267 4.80 -1.55 8.38
CA THR A 267 5.19 -0.17 8.67
C THR A 267 5.56 0.56 7.38
N GLY A 268 5.35 1.87 7.34
CA GLY A 268 5.72 2.73 6.22
C GLY A 268 7.21 3.10 6.22
N ASP A 269 7.64 3.70 5.12
CA ASP A 269 8.92 4.41 5.00
C ASP A 269 8.60 5.88 4.74
N GLY A 270 8.93 6.77 5.68
CA GLY A 270 8.87 8.21 5.47
C GLY A 270 10.20 8.74 4.92
N PRO A 271 10.18 9.69 3.97
CA PRO A 271 11.40 10.35 3.52
C PRO A 271 12.03 11.10 4.69
N LYS A 272 13.29 10.76 5.01
CA LYS A 272 13.96 11.24 6.23
C LYS A 272 14.03 12.76 6.32
N ASP A 273 14.26 13.42 5.18
CA ASP A 273 14.43 14.87 5.12
C ASP A 273 13.11 15.64 5.29
N LEU A 274 11.98 14.98 5.02
CA LEU A 274 10.66 15.55 5.14
C LEU A 274 9.94 15.16 6.44
N LEU A 275 10.37 14.12 7.13
CA LEU A 275 9.67 13.57 8.28
C LEU A 275 9.72 14.51 9.50
N ILE A 276 8.55 14.92 9.99
CA ILE A 276 8.36 15.65 11.25
C ILE A 276 8.09 14.66 12.39
N ALA A 277 7.14 13.75 12.20
CA ALA A 277 6.74 12.75 13.22
C ALA A 277 6.09 11.51 12.59
N PRO A 278 6.17 10.37 13.28
CA PRO A 278 6.98 10.05 14.45
C PRO A 278 8.44 9.73 14.05
N LEU A 279 9.40 10.32 14.73
CA LEU A 279 10.83 10.16 14.37
C LEU A 279 11.36 8.73 14.58
N TRP A 280 10.78 7.94 15.50
CA TRP A 280 11.17 6.55 15.73
C TRP A 280 10.96 5.67 14.47
N SER A 281 10.07 6.06 13.55
CA SER A 281 9.79 5.30 12.32
C SER A 281 10.98 5.26 11.36
N GLN A 282 11.95 6.18 11.47
CA GLN A 282 13.18 6.18 10.68
C GLN A 282 14.04 4.93 10.94
N ALA A 283 13.88 4.31 12.11
CA ALA A 283 14.57 3.07 12.49
C ALA A 283 13.77 1.81 12.08
N LYS A 284 13.29 1.72 10.85
CA LYS A 284 12.41 0.66 10.34
C LYS A 284 12.80 -0.76 10.77
N ARG A 285 14.11 -1.08 10.73
CA ARG A 285 14.59 -2.40 11.15
C ARG A 285 14.31 -2.66 12.64
N GLN A 286 14.47 -1.64 13.47
CA GLN A 286 14.16 -1.75 14.90
C GLN A 286 12.67 -1.93 15.13
N VAL A 287 11.83 -1.18 14.41
CA VAL A 287 10.36 -1.32 14.48
C VAL A 287 9.93 -2.75 14.16
N LEU A 288 10.38 -3.30 13.03
CA LEU A 288 10.07 -4.67 12.63
C LEU A 288 10.58 -5.71 13.64
N ASN A 289 11.81 -5.55 14.15
CA ASN A 289 12.37 -6.45 15.17
C ASN A 289 11.55 -6.40 16.48
N THR A 290 11.06 -5.21 16.87
CA THR A 290 10.20 -5.05 18.05
C THR A 290 8.87 -5.75 17.84
N ILE A 291 8.20 -5.55 16.69
CA ILE A 291 6.95 -6.26 16.37
C ILE A 291 7.16 -7.78 16.44
N HIS A 292 8.21 -8.31 15.82
CA HIS A 292 8.48 -9.76 15.84
C HIS A 292 8.78 -10.29 17.24
N ARG A 293 9.53 -9.54 18.04
CA ARG A 293 9.81 -9.90 19.44
C ARG A 293 8.53 -9.93 20.28
N GLU A 294 7.67 -8.92 20.15
CA GLU A 294 6.42 -8.83 20.90
C GLU A 294 5.41 -9.91 20.46
N LEU A 295 5.30 -10.23 19.18
CA LEU A 295 4.50 -11.36 18.70
C LEU A 295 4.94 -12.68 19.37
N LYS A 296 6.26 -12.89 19.49
CA LYS A 296 6.83 -14.06 20.15
C LYS A 296 6.58 -14.05 21.67
N ASN A 297 6.81 -12.91 22.32
CA ASN A 297 6.62 -12.76 23.78
C ASN A 297 5.16 -13.00 24.18
N ARG A 298 4.21 -12.59 23.36
CA ARG A 298 2.77 -12.76 23.59
C ARG A 298 2.24 -14.12 23.11
N ASP A 299 3.10 -14.95 22.52
CA ASP A 299 2.72 -16.22 21.87
C ASP A 299 1.49 -16.07 20.97
N THR A 300 1.50 -15.03 20.14
CA THR A 300 0.38 -14.65 19.27
C THR A 300 0.74 -14.66 17.79
N TYR A 301 -0.29 -14.72 16.94
CA TYR A 301 -0.13 -14.88 15.49
C TYR A 301 -1.34 -14.32 14.74
N GLN A 302 -1.18 -14.11 13.45
CA GLN A 302 -2.26 -13.68 12.57
C GLN A 302 -3.45 -14.63 12.59
N GLY A 303 -4.63 -14.05 12.78
CA GLY A 303 -5.88 -14.80 12.79
C GLY A 303 -6.24 -15.46 14.11
N ARG A 304 -5.47 -15.23 15.18
CA ARG A 304 -5.78 -15.79 16.50
C ARG A 304 -7.16 -15.38 17.03
N LEU A 305 -7.57 -14.15 16.76
CA LEU A 305 -8.84 -13.57 17.19
C LEU A 305 -9.82 -13.34 16.04
N TYR A 306 -9.48 -13.83 14.84
CA TYR A 306 -10.37 -13.75 13.69
C TYR A 306 -11.57 -14.68 13.88
N THR A 307 -12.74 -14.13 13.68
CA THR A 307 -14.02 -14.88 13.58
C THR A 307 -14.60 -14.58 12.21
N PRO A 308 -14.94 -15.62 11.40
CA PRO A 308 -15.57 -15.48 10.08
C PRO A 308 -16.87 -14.72 10.09
#